data_7a13d6fbb19553d4d502afb981f222bd
#
_entry.id   7a13d6fbb19553d4d502afb981f222bd
#
_cell.length_a   1.000
_cell.length_b   1.000
_cell.length_c   1.000
_cell.angle_alpha   90.00
_cell.angle_beta   90.00
_cell.angle_gamma   90.00
#
_symmetry.space_group_name_H-M   'P 1'
#
loop_
_entity.id
_entity.type
_entity.pdbx_description
1 polymer ?
#
loop_
_entity_poly.entity_id
_entity_poly.type
_entity_poly.pdbx_seq_one_letter_code
_entity_poly.pdbx_strand_id
1 'polypeptide(L)'
;MRREGTTTYGGRTGRMGPMRQHALAETVPRLRAEVDAIRRTTADGGRVIVEIGCGKGDATVAMAQSTDADALVVACEVNVAVIAALAMAVDAMAIDNVRLWDGDAFALLAEMDPGSIDEVRVWFPDPWPKIRHAPKRLVSPERIAAITTVLRPGGTLRLATDDAVYAEQASAVLGAEPRLRVAIVERPAERPVTAFEARAARDGRAVTDLVAVRVS
;
A
#
# COMPACT_ATOMS: atom_id res chain seq x y z
N MET A 1 -3.61 -7.11 21.53
CA MET A 1 -5.08 -7.08 21.42
C MET A 1 -5.40 -6.97 19.93
N ARG A 2 -5.96 -8.01 19.29
CA ARG A 2 -6.35 -7.93 17.87
C ARG A 2 -7.52 -6.97 17.76
N ARG A 3 -7.38 -5.87 17.01
CA ARG A 3 -8.49 -4.96 16.73
C ARG A 3 -9.36 -5.57 15.62
N GLU A 4 -10.64 -5.75 15.91
CA GLU A 4 -11.65 -6.20 14.95
C GLU A 4 -11.95 -5.05 13.98
N GLY A 5 -11.28 -5.05 12.83
CA GLY A 5 -11.69 -4.32 11.65
C GLY A 5 -12.23 -5.30 10.62
N THR A 6 -13.13 -4.88 9.75
CA THR A 6 -13.75 -5.70 8.70
C THR A 6 -12.66 -6.27 7.78
N THR A 7 -12.15 -7.44 8.12
CA THR A 7 -11.06 -8.11 7.41
C THR A 7 -11.55 -8.54 6.04
N THR A 8 -11.11 -7.87 5.00
CA THR A 8 -11.37 -8.26 3.60
C THR A 8 -10.57 -9.51 3.19
N TYR A 9 -9.66 -9.98 4.03
CA TYR A 9 -8.84 -11.16 3.80
C TYR A 9 -8.71 -12.02 5.06
N GLY A 10 -9.23 -13.24 5.00
CA GLY A 10 -8.86 -14.32 5.91
C GLY A 10 -7.55 -14.93 5.40
N GLY A 11 -6.42 -14.52 5.95
CA GLY A 11 -5.11 -15.08 5.61
C GLY A 11 -5.09 -16.56 5.97
N ARG A 12 -5.06 -17.45 4.96
CA ARG A 12 -4.60 -18.83 5.16
C ARG A 12 -3.12 -18.73 5.52
N THR A 13 -2.78 -18.89 6.79
CA THR A 13 -1.43 -19.18 7.24
C THR A 13 -1.08 -20.58 6.74
N GLY A 14 -0.60 -20.68 5.48
CA GLY A 14 0.07 -21.88 5.02
C GLY A 14 1.24 -22.19 5.97
N ARG A 15 1.69 -23.46 6.02
CA ARG A 15 2.82 -23.88 6.86
C ARG A 15 4.03 -23.00 6.58
N MET A 16 4.33 -22.09 7.50
CA MET A 16 5.44 -21.15 7.40
C MET A 16 6.75 -21.90 7.68
N GLY A 17 7.76 -21.71 6.82
CA GLY A 17 9.09 -22.25 7.08
C GLY A 17 9.76 -21.58 8.27
N PRO A 18 10.78 -22.23 8.88
CA PRO A 18 11.41 -21.75 10.12
C PRO A 18 11.94 -20.30 10.04
N MET A 19 12.55 -19.91 8.93
CA MET A 19 13.09 -18.55 8.74
C MET A 19 12.00 -17.48 8.82
N ARG A 20 10.83 -17.71 8.22
CA ARG A 20 9.71 -16.76 8.30
C ARG A 20 9.06 -16.75 9.69
N GLN A 21 9.04 -17.90 10.38
CA GLN A 21 8.58 -17.96 11.76
C GLN A 21 9.49 -17.13 12.67
N HIS A 22 10.80 -17.25 12.49
CA HIS A 22 11.78 -16.44 13.21
C HIS A 22 11.62 -14.94 12.88
N ALA A 23 11.52 -14.59 11.60
CA ALA A 23 11.31 -13.20 11.21
C ALA A 23 10.01 -12.61 11.77
N LEU A 24 8.93 -13.41 11.85
CA LEU A 24 7.67 -12.97 12.44
C LEU A 24 7.80 -12.72 13.95
N ALA A 25 8.62 -13.52 14.64
CA ALA A 25 8.82 -13.39 16.08
C ALA A 25 9.78 -12.25 16.48
N GLU A 26 10.80 -12.00 15.67
CA GLU A 26 11.91 -11.11 16.02
C GLU A 26 11.99 -9.88 15.13
N THR A 27 11.96 -10.05 13.80
CA THR A 27 12.21 -8.96 12.85
C THR A 27 10.96 -8.07 12.67
N VAL A 28 9.78 -8.66 12.51
CA VAL A 28 8.53 -7.89 12.35
C VAL A 28 8.25 -6.98 13.55
N PRO A 29 8.38 -7.42 14.82
CA PRO A 29 8.21 -6.52 15.96
C PRO A 29 9.19 -5.35 15.97
N ARG A 30 10.44 -5.58 15.58
CA ARG A 30 11.49 -4.54 15.52
C ARG A 30 11.22 -3.50 14.43
N LEU A 31 10.63 -3.92 13.31
CA LEU A 31 10.28 -3.05 12.19
C LEU A 31 8.84 -2.52 12.25
N ARG A 32 8.10 -2.79 13.33
CA ARG A 32 6.70 -2.39 13.44
C ARG A 32 6.52 -0.89 13.31
N ALA A 33 5.53 -0.49 12.53
CA ALA A 33 5.08 0.90 12.47
C ALA A 33 4.35 1.28 13.75
N GLU A 34 4.85 2.29 14.44
CA GLU A 34 4.21 2.88 15.60
C GLU A 34 3.54 4.19 15.19
N VAL A 35 2.24 4.33 15.48
CA VAL A 35 1.42 5.50 15.11
C VAL A 35 2.06 6.80 15.58
N ASP A 36 2.55 6.85 16.82
CA ASP A 36 3.19 8.04 17.36
C ASP A 36 4.53 8.37 16.69
N ALA A 37 5.25 7.36 16.18
CA ALA A 37 6.46 7.60 15.39
C ALA A 37 6.13 8.20 14.03
N ILE A 38 5.08 7.72 13.35
CA ILE A 38 4.59 8.29 12.09
C ILE A 38 4.16 9.75 12.30
N ARG A 39 3.38 10.03 13.34
CA ARG A 39 2.94 11.40 13.68
C ARG A 39 4.13 12.33 13.95
N ARG A 40 5.15 11.87 14.67
CA ARG A 40 6.38 12.66 14.87
C ARG A 40 7.08 12.98 13.56
N THR A 41 7.23 11.98 12.67
CA THR A 41 7.83 12.20 11.35
C THR A 41 7.12 13.32 10.59
N THR A 42 5.77 13.29 10.57
CA THR A 42 4.96 14.33 9.92
C THR A 42 5.12 15.70 10.62
N ALA A 43 5.10 15.74 11.94
CA ALA A 43 5.25 16.98 12.72
C ALA A 43 6.61 17.64 12.50
N ASP A 44 7.65 16.83 12.29
CA ASP A 44 9.02 17.29 11.99
C ASP A 44 9.23 17.67 10.50
N GLY A 45 8.16 17.62 9.70
CA GLY A 45 8.19 17.94 8.26
C GLY A 45 8.77 16.84 7.38
N GLY A 46 8.96 15.64 7.92
CA GLY A 46 9.38 14.46 7.16
C GLY A 46 8.25 13.92 6.27
N ARG A 47 8.63 13.28 5.17
CA ARG A 47 7.67 12.66 4.25
C ARG A 47 7.21 11.30 4.76
N VAL A 48 5.92 11.03 4.62
CA VAL A 48 5.31 9.74 4.97
C VAL A 48 4.57 9.15 3.78
N ILE A 49 4.91 7.92 3.45
CA ILE A 49 4.31 7.14 2.37
C ILE A 49 3.67 5.88 2.96
N VAL A 50 2.43 5.59 2.59
CA VAL A 50 1.73 4.36 3.01
C VAL A 50 1.50 3.48 1.80
N GLU A 51 2.04 2.26 1.80
CA GLU A 51 1.77 1.25 0.77
C GLU A 51 0.74 0.24 1.28
N ILE A 52 -0.40 0.16 0.60
CA ILE A 52 -1.51 -0.74 0.97
C ILE A 52 -1.41 -2.04 0.17
N GLY A 53 -1.23 -3.16 0.88
CA GLY A 53 -1.06 -4.46 0.26
C GLY A 53 0.31 -4.64 -0.37
N CYS A 54 1.38 -4.34 0.37
CA CYS A 54 2.76 -4.38 -0.11
C CYS A 54 3.22 -5.78 -0.59
N GLY A 55 2.45 -6.82 -0.32
CA GLY A 55 2.82 -8.17 -0.71
C GLY A 55 4.17 -8.58 -0.13
N LYS A 56 5.02 -9.22 -0.97
CA LYS A 56 6.36 -9.62 -0.56
C LYS A 56 7.36 -8.46 -0.47
N GLY A 57 6.94 -7.25 -0.88
CA GLY A 57 7.68 -6.04 -0.74
C GLY A 57 8.71 -5.76 -1.85
N ASP A 58 8.63 -6.44 -2.99
CA ASP A 58 9.58 -6.21 -4.09
C ASP A 58 9.56 -4.73 -4.53
N ALA A 59 8.37 -4.12 -4.64
CA ALA A 59 8.22 -2.70 -4.96
C ALA A 59 8.65 -1.81 -3.78
N THR A 60 8.22 -2.13 -2.56
CA THR A 60 8.56 -1.41 -1.33
C THR A 60 10.08 -1.24 -1.19
N VAL A 61 10.80 -2.36 -1.25
CA VAL A 61 12.26 -2.40 -1.11
C VAL A 61 12.96 -1.57 -2.19
N ALA A 62 12.61 -1.81 -3.46
CA ALA A 62 13.26 -1.11 -4.58
C ALA A 62 13.02 0.41 -4.52
N MET A 63 11.81 0.84 -4.20
CA MET A 63 11.47 2.27 -4.12
C MET A 63 12.08 2.92 -2.88
N ALA A 64 12.08 2.25 -1.72
CA ALA A 64 12.70 2.76 -0.50
C ALA A 64 14.20 3.01 -0.65
N GLN A 65 14.89 2.18 -1.45
CA GLN A 65 16.33 2.35 -1.73
C GLN A 65 16.64 3.43 -2.76
N SER A 66 15.71 3.79 -3.62
CA SER A 66 15.96 4.71 -4.74
C SER A 66 15.29 6.07 -4.54
N THR A 67 13.97 6.11 -4.65
CA THR A 67 13.20 7.36 -4.78
C THR A 67 12.81 7.94 -3.43
N ASP A 68 12.66 7.07 -2.43
CA ASP A 68 12.07 7.43 -1.14
C ASP A 68 13.04 7.24 0.03
N ALA A 69 14.33 7.29 -0.23
CA ALA A 69 15.35 7.11 0.81
C ALA A 69 15.25 8.12 1.96
N ASP A 70 14.65 9.28 1.72
CA ASP A 70 14.38 10.36 2.67
C ASP A 70 12.99 10.31 3.30
N ALA A 71 12.13 9.37 2.86
CA ALA A 71 10.76 9.25 3.32
C ALA A 71 10.58 8.04 4.25
N LEU A 72 9.71 8.16 5.25
CA LEU A 72 9.23 7.02 6.02
C LEU A 72 8.19 6.26 5.19
N VAL A 73 8.51 5.03 4.80
CA VAL A 73 7.60 4.14 4.09
C VAL A 73 6.93 3.18 5.07
N VAL A 74 5.62 3.24 5.17
CA VAL A 74 4.81 2.32 6.00
C VAL A 74 4.16 1.29 5.09
N ALA A 75 4.67 0.06 5.10
CA ALA A 75 4.21 -1.05 4.28
C ALA A 75 3.15 -1.87 5.04
N CYS A 76 1.91 -1.89 4.53
CA CYS A 76 0.77 -2.55 5.15
C CYS A 76 0.46 -3.88 4.45
N GLU A 77 0.31 -4.97 5.24
CA GLU A 77 -0.07 -6.28 4.73
C GLU A 77 -0.82 -7.07 5.81
N VAL A 78 -1.93 -7.72 5.42
CA VAL A 78 -2.75 -8.52 6.35
C VAL A 78 -2.27 -9.97 6.46
N ASN A 79 -1.50 -10.45 5.48
CA ASN A 79 -0.98 -11.82 5.47
C ASN A 79 0.36 -11.89 6.22
N VAL A 80 0.33 -12.45 7.40
CA VAL A 80 1.51 -12.56 8.29
C VAL A 80 2.70 -13.31 7.67
N ALA A 81 2.45 -14.30 6.79
CA ALA A 81 3.54 -15.03 6.13
C ALA A 81 4.21 -14.19 5.03
N VAL A 82 3.47 -13.25 4.46
CA VAL A 82 3.93 -12.35 3.41
C VAL A 82 4.71 -11.19 4.02
N ILE A 83 4.18 -10.57 5.08
CA ILE A 83 4.89 -9.48 5.77
C ILE A 83 6.20 -9.97 6.43
N ALA A 84 6.26 -11.21 6.89
CA ALA A 84 7.51 -11.81 7.37
C ALA A 84 8.58 -11.91 6.27
N ALA A 85 8.17 -12.15 5.01
CA ALA A 85 9.10 -12.16 3.89
C ALA A 85 9.65 -10.75 3.59
N LEU A 86 8.79 -9.72 3.64
CA LEU A 86 9.23 -8.33 3.51
C LEU A 86 10.18 -7.95 4.66
N ALA A 87 9.85 -8.31 5.91
CA ALA A 87 10.72 -8.05 7.06
C ALA A 87 12.13 -8.60 6.87
N MET A 88 12.22 -9.83 6.37
CA MET A 88 13.54 -10.44 6.05
C MET A 88 14.30 -9.67 4.96
N ALA A 89 13.61 -9.19 3.93
CA ALA A 89 14.25 -8.42 2.86
C ALA A 89 14.74 -7.04 3.35
N VAL A 90 13.93 -6.33 4.12
CA VAL A 90 14.27 -5.03 4.73
C VAL A 90 15.48 -5.17 5.63
N ASP A 91 15.50 -6.21 6.48
CA ASP A 91 16.61 -6.47 7.40
C ASP A 91 17.89 -6.85 6.67
N ALA A 92 17.81 -7.79 5.72
CA ALA A 92 18.98 -8.24 4.95
C ALA A 92 19.62 -7.13 4.11
N MET A 93 18.85 -6.15 3.67
CA MET A 93 19.33 -5.00 2.88
C MET A 93 19.62 -3.76 3.72
N ALA A 94 19.51 -3.84 5.05
CA ALA A 94 19.71 -2.75 5.98
C ALA A 94 18.94 -1.47 5.59
N ILE A 95 17.64 -1.62 5.27
CA ILE A 95 16.77 -0.51 4.89
C ILE A 95 16.18 0.11 6.16
N ASP A 96 16.53 1.36 6.45
CA ASP A 96 16.20 2.02 7.71
C ASP A 96 14.90 2.82 7.66
N ASN A 97 14.40 3.16 6.47
CA ASN A 97 13.24 4.02 6.26
C ASN A 97 11.92 3.25 6.01
N VAL A 98 11.90 1.92 6.16
CA VAL A 98 10.70 1.09 6.04
C VAL A 98 10.21 0.64 7.41
N ARG A 99 8.90 0.77 7.64
CA ARG A 99 8.18 0.20 8.78
C ARG A 99 7.02 -0.65 8.31
N LEU A 100 6.64 -1.63 9.11
CA LEU A 100 5.67 -2.66 8.77
C LEU A 100 4.40 -2.52 9.61
N TRP A 101 3.25 -2.55 8.95
CA TRP A 101 1.94 -2.65 9.60
C TRP A 101 1.32 -4.02 9.28
N ASP A 102 1.32 -4.92 10.27
CA ASP A 102 0.78 -6.28 10.16
C ASP A 102 -0.73 -6.31 10.40
N GLY A 103 -1.49 -5.64 9.53
CA GLY A 103 -2.93 -5.50 9.68
C GLY A 103 -3.61 -4.75 8.54
N ASP A 104 -4.89 -4.45 8.74
CA ASP A 104 -5.66 -3.64 7.80
C ASP A 104 -5.10 -2.21 7.75
N ALA A 105 -4.70 -1.77 6.57
CA ALA A 105 -4.20 -0.41 6.34
C ALA A 105 -5.23 0.67 6.74
N PHE A 106 -6.53 0.39 6.57
CA PHE A 106 -7.58 1.35 6.94
C PHE A 106 -7.71 1.51 8.46
N ALA A 107 -7.32 0.51 9.25
CA ALA A 107 -7.19 0.66 10.69
C ALA A 107 -6.03 1.61 11.08
N LEU A 108 -4.92 1.57 10.33
CA LEU A 108 -3.84 2.54 10.48
C LEU A 108 -4.29 3.94 10.06
N LEU A 109 -4.88 4.07 8.85
CA LEU A 109 -5.32 5.38 8.34
C LEU A 109 -6.34 6.07 9.25
N ALA A 110 -7.19 5.30 9.94
CA ALA A 110 -8.15 5.85 10.89
C ALA A 110 -7.50 6.46 12.16
N GLU A 111 -6.24 6.15 12.42
CA GLU A 111 -5.46 6.72 13.52
C GLU A 111 -4.58 7.90 13.08
N MET A 112 -4.50 8.18 11.77
CA MET A 112 -3.70 9.28 11.22
C MET A 112 -4.46 10.59 11.25
N ASP A 113 -3.73 11.68 11.48
CA ASP A 113 -4.29 13.01 11.41
C ASP A 113 -4.66 13.39 9.97
N PRO A 114 -5.74 14.17 9.75
CA PRO A 114 -6.07 14.67 8.43
C PRO A 114 -4.89 15.46 7.82
N GLY A 115 -4.54 15.15 6.56
CA GLY A 115 -3.48 15.86 5.86
C GLY A 115 -2.06 15.51 6.31
N SER A 116 -1.85 14.35 6.94
CA SER A 116 -0.55 13.94 7.46
C SER A 116 0.27 13.02 6.54
N ILE A 117 -0.33 12.51 5.45
CA ILE A 117 0.32 11.55 4.55
C ILE A 117 0.63 12.21 3.22
N ASP A 118 1.85 12.04 2.72
CA ASP A 118 2.31 12.58 1.44
C ASP A 118 1.85 11.75 0.26
N GLU A 119 1.90 10.44 0.40
CA GLU A 119 1.56 9.52 -0.68
C GLU A 119 0.94 8.22 -0.14
N VAL A 120 -0.09 7.73 -0.83
CA VAL A 120 -0.62 6.38 -0.65
C VAL A 120 -0.39 5.59 -1.94
N ARG A 121 0.13 4.38 -1.82
CA ARG A 121 0.41 3.47 -2.94
C ARG A 121 -0.45 2.22 -2.87
N VAL A 122 -0.96 1.81 -4.03
CA VAL A 122 -1.75 0.59 -4.21
C VAL A 122 -1.30 -0.09 -5.50
N TRP A 123 -0.49 -1.11 -5.38
CA TRP A 123 0.03 -1.82 -6.55
C TRP A 123 -0.66 -3.16 -6.75
N PHE A 124 -1.33 -3.32 -7.91
CA PHE A 124 -1.99 -4.56 -8.33
C PHE A 124 -2.93 -5.15 -7.27
N PRO A 125 -3.90 -4.35 -6.77
CA PRO A 125 -4.89 -4.86 -5.82
C PRO A 125 -5.73 -5.96 -6.47
N ASP A 126 -6.27 -6.87 -5.66
CA ASP A 126 -7.13 -7.93 -6.16
C ASP A 126 -8.37 -7.37 -6.86
N PRO A 127 -8.59 -7.69 -8.13
CA PRO A 127 -9.67 -7.10 -8.92
C PRO A 127 -11.06 -7.65 -8.57
N TRP A 128 -11.15 -8.81 -7.91
CA TRP A 128 -12.41 -9.46 -7.55
C TRP A 128 -13.43 -9.43 -8.69
N PRO A 129 -13.22 -10.20 -9.78
CA PRO A 129 -13.96 -10.05 -11.05
C PRO A 129 -15.45 -10.38 -10.92
N LYS A 130 -15.87 -11.20 -9.93
CA LYS A 130 -17.27 -11.54 -9.72
C LYS A 130 -18.01 -10.38 -9.06
N ILE A 131 -19.15 -9.95 -9.59
CA ILE A 131 -19.98 -8.84 -9.08
C ILE A 131 -20.27 -8.98 -7.58
N ARG A 132 -20.62 -10.20 -7.11
CA ARG A 132 -20.86 -10.47 -5.68
C ARG A 132 -19.65 -10.21 -4.78
N HIS A 133 -18.46 -10.08 -5.34
CA HIS A 133 -17.23 -9.77 -4.63
C HIS A 133 -16.82 -8.31 -4.76
N ALA A 134 -17.52 -7.47 -5.50
CA ALA A 134 -17.22 -6.05 -5.65
C ALA A 134 -17.02 -5.32 -4.30
N PRO A 135 -17.80 -5.60 -3.24
CA PRO A 135 -17.55 -4.99 -1.93
C PRO A 135 -16.19 -5.31 -1.30
N LYS A 136 -15.48 -6.32 -1.82
CA LYS A 136 -14.12 -6.67 -1.37
C LYS A 136 -13.02 -5.87 -2.06
N ARG A 137 -13.35 -5.17 -3.15
CA ARG A 137 -12.39 -4.34 -3.88
C ARG A 137 -11.87 -3.25 -2.98
N LEU A 138 -10.56 -2.97 -3.09
CA LEU A 138 -9.92 -1.94 -2.28
C LEU A 138 -10.45 -0.54 -2.64
N VAL A 139 -10.68 -0.27 -3.92
CA VAL A 139 -11.20 1.02 -4.37
C VAL A 139 -12.73 1.03 -4.22
N SER A 140 -13.20 1.66 -3.15
CA SER A 140 -14.61 1.98 -2.90
C SER A 140 -14.75 3.43 -2.47
N PRO A 141 -15.93 4.07 -2.62
CA PRO A 141 -16.13 5.47 -2.22
C PRO A 141 -15.69 5.75 -0.78
N GLU A 142 -16.03 4.89 0.16
CA GLU A 142 -15.72 5.05 1.60
C GLU A 142 -14.20 4.99 1.83
N ARG A 143 -13.52 4.05 1.18
CA ARG A 143 -12.08 3.87 1.32
C ARG A 143 -11.29 4.99 0.67
N ILE A 144 -11.75 5.46 -0.50
CA ILE A 144 -11.13 6.61 -1.17
C ILE A 144 -11.32 7.89 -0.35
N ALA A 145 -12.50 8.10 0.23
CA ALA A 145 -12.72 9.23 1.14
C ALA A 145 -11.79 9.17 2.37
N ALA A 146 -11.57 7.99 2.95
CA ALA A 146 -10.63 7.80 4.06
C ALA A 146 -9.18 8.11 3.66
N ILE A 147 -8.72 7.58 2.52
CA ILE A 147 -7.39 7.89 1.98
C ILE A 147 -7.25 9.39 1.71
N THR A 148 -8.25 10.00 1.05
CA THR A 148 -8.22 11.43 0.72
C THR A 148 -8.15 12.29 1.97
N THR A 149 -8.80 11.89 3.06
CA THR A 149 -8.77 12.65 4.32
C THR A 149 -7.38 12.71 4.92
N VAL A 150 -6.61 11.64 4.88
CA VAL A 150 -5.26 11.60 5.46
C VAL A 150 -4.18 12.14 4.52
N LEU A 151 -4.40 12.17 3.21
CA LEU A 151 -3.47 12.80 2.26
C LEU A 151 -3.41 14.31 2.54
N ARG A 152 -2.21 14.91 2.54
CA ARG A 152 -2.07 16.37 2.59
C ARG A 152 -2.54 17.04 1.28
N PRO A 153 -2.88 18.32 1.27
CA PRO A 153 -3.04 19.05 0.02
C PRO A 153 -1.80 18.90 -0.88
N GLY A 154 -2.01 18.53 -2.15
CA GLY A 154 -0.93 18.15 -3.07
C GLY A 154 -0.39 16.73 -2.88
N GLY A 155 -0.80 16.01 -1.84
CA GLY A 155 -0.48 14.59 -1.66
C GLY A 155 -1.16 13.70 -2.71
N THR A 156 -0.63 12.50 -2.93
CA THR A 156 -1.02 11.64 -4.05
C THR A 156 -1.48 10.26 -3.62
N LEU A 157 -2.50 9.75 -4.30
CA LEU A 157 -2.80 8.31 -4.34
C LEU A 157 -2.34 7.78 -5.70
N ARG A 158 -1.46 6.79 -5.70
CA ARG A 158 -0.99 6.09 -6.90
C ARG A 158 -1.54 4.66 -6.91
N LEU A 159 -2.07 4.25 -8.04
CA LEU A 159 -2.63 2.92 -8.23
C LEU A 159 -2.18 2.34 -9.57
N ALA A 160 -1.73 1.08 -9.59
CA ALA A 160 -1.49 0.34 -10.81
C ALA A 160 -2.31 -0.95 -10.82
N THR A 161 -2.89 -1.31 -11.97
CA THR A 161 -3.62 -2.57 -12.16
C THR A 161 -3.51 -3.06 -13.59
N ASP A 162 -3.51 -4.39 -13.75
CA ASP A 162 -3.51 -5.11 -15.04
C ASP A 162 -4.92 -5.64 -15.43
N ASP A 163 -5.95 -5.27 -14.65
CA ASP A 163 -7.35 -5.58 -14.93
C ASP A 163 -8.07 -4.34 -15.45
N ALA A 164 -8.44 -4.34 -16.73
CA ALA A 164 -9.06 -3.19 -17.38
C ALA A 164 -10.42 -2.80 -16.76
N VAL A 165 -11.22 -3.78 -16.34
CA VAL A 165 -12.53 -3.51 -15.71
C VAL A 165 -12.34 -2.86 -14.34
N TYR A 166 -11.33 -3.32 -13.61
CA TYR A 166 -10.99 -2.70 -12.34
C TYR A 166 -10.40 -1.29 -12.52
N ALA A 167 -9.60 -1.06 -13.57
CA ALA A 167 -9.07 0.26 -13.89
C ALA A 167 -10.19 1.27 -14.19
N GLU A 168 -11.19 0.89 -14.98
CA GLU A 168 -12.37 1.73 -15.26
C GLU A 168 -13.14 2.06 -13.98
N GLN A 169 -13.43 1.05 -13.16
CA GLN A 169 -14.14 1.24 -11.91
C GLN A 169 -13.34 2.13 -10.95
N ALA A 170 -12.02 1.89 -10.82
CA ALA A 170 -11.16 2.70 -9.97
C ALA A 170 -11.11 4.16 -10.44
N SER A 171 -10.98 4.40 -11.75
CA SER A 171 -11.02 5.74 -12.33
C SER A 171 -12.35 6.45 -12.03
N ALA A 172 -13.48 5.76 -12.16
CA ALA A 172 -14.80 6.32 -11.86
C ALA A 172 -14.96 6.67 -10.37
N VAL A 173 -14.53 5.79 -9.46
CA VAL A 173 -14.63 6.03 -8.01
C VAL A 173 -13.70 7.16 -7.57
N LEU A 174 -12.47 7.18 -8.07
CA LEU A 174 -11.52 8.27 -7.79
C LEU A 174 -12.02 9.61 -8.34
N GLY A 175 -12.55 9.62 -9.57
CA GLY A 175 -13.10 10.82 -10.21
C GLY A 175 -14.37 11.36 -9.55
N ALA A 176 -15.10 10.54 -8.80
CA ALA A 176 -16.27 10.95 -8.03
C ALA A 176 -15.90 11.62 -6.68
N GLU A 177 -14.66 11.50 -6.19
CA GLU A 177 -14.20 12.19 -4.97
C GLU A 177 -13.85 13.64 -5.30
N PRO A 178 -14.62 14.64 -4.83
CA PRO A 178 -14.48 16.02 -5.27
C PRO A 178 -13.14 16.67 -4.87
N ARG A 179 -12.46 16.12 -3.88
CA ARG A 179 -11.16 16.61 -3.41
C ARG A 179 -9.99 16.03 -4.19
N LEU A 180 -10.23 15.15 -5.18
CA LEU A 180 -9.19 14.53 -6.01
C LEU A 180 -9.23 15.03 -7.44
N ARG A 181 -8.04 15.23 -8.02
CA ARG A 181 -7.84 15.36 -9.46
C ARG A 181 -7.14 14.12 -9.96
N VAL A 182 -7.79 13.40 -10.88
CA VAL A 182 -7.37 12.06 -11.34
C VAL A 182 -6.86 12.13 -12.76
N ALA A 183 -5.78 11.40 -13.04
CA ALA A 183 -5.25 11.20 -14.38
C ALA A 183 -4.79 9.74 -14.56
N ILE A 184 -4.97 9.22 -15.78
CA ILE A 184 -4.23 8.05 -16.25
C ILE A 184 -2.89 8.58 -16.74
N VAL A 185 -1.82 7.98 -16.29
CA VAL A 185 -0.46 8.39 -16.61
C VAL A 185 0.32 7.24 -17.27
N GLU A 186 1.38 7.60 -17.97
CA GLU A 186 2.38 6.61 -18.38
C GLU A 186 2.99 5.96 -17.14
N ARG A 187 3.46 4.72 -17.28
CA ARG A 187 4.13 4.02 -16.19
C ARG A 187 5.26 4.88 -15.61
N PRO A 188 5.21 5.23 -14.32
CA PRO A 188 6.29 6.00 -13.70
C PRO A 188 7.62 5.24 -13.74
N ALA A 189 8.71 5.92 -14.11
CA ALA A 189 10.03 5.30 -14.22
C ALA A 189 10.53 4.75 -12.87
N GLU A 190 10.18 5.44 -11.79
CA GLU A 190 10.52 5.08 -10.42
C GLU A 190 9.78 3.84 -9.90
N ARG A 191 8.62 3.48 -10.48
CA ARG A 191 7.89 2.27 -10.08
C ARG A 191 8.62 1.03 -10.63
N PRO A 192 9.13 0.13 -9.79
CA PRO A 192 9.82 -1.06 -10.25
C PRO A 192 8.85 -2.02 -10.96
N VAL A 193 9.38 -2.83 -11.87
CA VAL A 193 8.61 -3.92 -12.48
C VAL A 193 8.38 -5.00 -11.42
N THR A 194 7.14 -5.14 -10.97
CA THR A 194 6.76 -6.18 -10.01
C THR A 194 6.56 -7.54 -10.70
N ALA A 195 6.53 -8.61 -9.91
CA ALA A 195 6.18 -9.95 -10.43
C ALA A 195 4.78 -9.98 -11.08
N PHE A 196 3.84 -9.15 -10.59
CA PHE A 196 2.50 -9.01 -11.16
C PHE A 196 2.55 -8.35 -12.54
N GLU A 197 3.31 -7.27 -12.69
CA GLU A 197 3.50 -6.59 -13.97
C GLU A 197 4.21 -7.47 -14.99
N ALA A 198 5.28 -8.15 -14.59
CA ALA A 198 5.97 -9.10 -15.45
C ALA A 198 5.06 -10.26 -15.92
N ARG A 199 4.14 -10.70 -15.06
CA ARG A 199 3.11 -11.68 -15.42
C ARG A 199 2.09 -11.09 -16.39
N ALA A 200 1.58 -9.88 -16.13
CA ALA A 200 0.67 -9.19 -17.02
C ALA A 200 1.24 -9.05 -18.43
N ALA A 201 2.50 -8.64 -18.54
CA ALA A 201 3.21 -8.51 -19.81
C ALA A 201 3.30 -9.86 -20.57
N ARG A 202 3.64 -10.97 -19.87
CA ARG A 202 3.65 -12.30 -20.48
C ARG A 202 2.28 -12.76 -20.97
N ASP A 203 1.22 -12.37 -20.24
CA ASP A 203 -0.17 -12.72 -20.57
C ASP A 203 -0.79 -11.73 -21.59
N GLY A 204 -0.03 -10.75 -22.10
CA GLY A 204 -0.48 -9.74 -23.06
C GLY A 204 -1.48 -8.73 -22.46
N ARG A 205 -1.50 -8.56 -21.13
CA ARG A 205 -2.37 -7.60 -20.46
C ARG A 205 -1.64 -6.26 -20.28
N ALA A 206 -2.34 -5.17 -20.63
CA ALA A 206 -1.85 -3.83 -20.38
C ALA A 206 -1.99 -3.47 -18.89
N VAL A 207 -1.06 -2.69 -18.39
CA VAL A 207 -1.14 -2.10 -17.05
C VAL A 207 -1.62 -0.67 -17.18
N THR A 208 -2.61 -0.30 -16.35
CA THR A 208 -3.09 1.08 -16.21
C THR A 208 -2.52 1.66 -14.93
N ASP A 209 -1.83 2.79 -15.04
CA ASP A 209 -1.35 3.60 -13.92
C ASP A 209 -2.26 4.81 -13.74
N LEU A 210 -2.80 4.96 -12.52
CA LEU A 210 -3.67 6.06 -12.10
C LEU A 210 -2.95 6.88 -11.02
N VAL A 211 -3.00 8.20 -11.16
CA VAL A 211 -2.58 9.15 -10.13
C VAL A 211 -3.75 10.06 -9.79
N ALA A 212 -4.05 10.12 -8.49
CA ALA A 212 -5.04 11.05 -7.95
C ALA A 212 -4.35 12.01 -6.98
N VAL A 213 -4.44 13.30 -7.24
CA VAL A 213 -3.81 14.36 -6.44
C VAL A 213 -4.87 15.03 -5.58
N ARG A 214 -4.65 15.14 -4.27
CA ARG A 214 -5.53 15.92 -3.39
C ARG A 214 -5.38 17.41 -3.67
N VAL A 215 -6.49 18.10 -4.02
CA VAL A 215 -6.49 19.52 -4.41
C VAL A 215 -6.87 20.47 -3.27
N SER A 216 -7.53 19.99 -2.24
CA SER A 216 -7.96 20.78 -1.06
C SER A 216 -8.13 19.90 0.17
#